data_f0b97a86d16f5f2bf19c88c19b831ed9
#
_entry.id   f0b97a86d16f5f2bf19c88c19b831ed9
#
_cell.length_a   1.000
_cell.length_b   1.000
_cell.length_c   1.000
_cell.angle_alpha   90.00
_cell.angle_beta   90.00
_cell.angle_gamma   90.00
#
_symmetry.space_group_name_H-M   'P 1'
#
loop_
_entity.id
_entity.type
_entity.pdbx_description
1 polymer ?
#
loop_
_entity_poly.entity_id
_entity_poly.type
_entity_poly.pdbx_seq_one_letter_code
_entity_poly.pdbx_strand_id
1 'polypeptide(L)'
;MDVFRFCGIPQVMAIATMAECYDNGKVFEGVVKIRRGLSARIMLQCEDKFDVAVMFKKYAQDIRGKVRAEDPSAKKTIKALAAIDKSCDAILAADFAGFHRKHEPDLNLPGRIFLVLLCLVYAFYAFGMYGVRESITGLPMPHSGVVWADNLEKGSATLALSTAVWFLFVGQLG
;
A
#
# COMPACT_ATOMS: atom_id res chain seq x y z
N MET A 1 -22.31 -8.81 1.51
CA MET A 1 -21.74 -8.22 0.28
C MET A 1 -22.24 -6.78 0.23
N ASP A 2 -21.33 -5.81 0.28
CA ASP A 2 -21.74 -4.42 0.34
C ASP A 2 -22.40 -4.02 -0.98
N VAL A 3 -23.54 -3.34 -0.88
CA VAL A 3 -24.31 -2.84 -2.05
C VAL A 3 -23.40 -2.01 -2.97
N PHE A 4 -22.43 -1.30 -2.38
CA PHE A 4 -21.45 -0.53 -3.11
C PHE A 4 -20.59 -1.39 -4.07
N ARG A 5 -20.06 -2.52 -3.59
CA ARG A 5 -19.24 -3.44 -4.42
C ARG A 5 -20.07 -4.02 -5.58
N PHE A 6 -21.33 -4.34 -5.31
CA PHE A 6 -22.24 -4.85 -6.32
C PHE A 6 -22.44 -3.86 -7.49
N CYS A 7 -22.49 -2.55 -7.20
CA CYS A 7 -22.60 -1.51 -8.22
C CYS A 7 -21.24 -1.08 -8.79
N GLY A 8 -20.21 -0.98 -7.96
CA GLY A 8 -18.89 -0.48 -8.35
C GLY A 8 -18.12 -1.40 -9.28
N ILE A 9 -18.10 -2.71 -9.01
CA ILE A 9 -17.36 -3.68 -9.80
C ILE A 9 -17.80 -3.68 -11.28
N PRO A 10 -19.10 -3.75 -11.63
CA PRO A 10 -19.54 -3.67 -13.02
C PRO A 10 -19.15 -2.37 -13.72
N GLN A 11 -19.15 -1.23 -13.01
CA GLN A 11 -18.76 0.07 -13.56
C GLN A 11 -17.27 0.09 -13.90
N VAL A 12 -16.41 -0.42 -13.02
CA VAL A 12 -14.97 -0.54 -13.30
C VAL A 12 -14.71 -1.51 -14.44
N MET A 13 -15.43 -2.63 -14.51
CA MET A 13 -15.35 -3.56 -15.64
C MET A 13 -15.78 -2.91 -16.97
N ALA A 14 -16.79 -2.05 -16.93
CA ALA A 14 -17.25 -1.34 -18.13
C ALA A 14 -16.17 -0.39 -18.66
N ILE A 15 -15.58 0.46 -17.82
CA ILE A 15 -14.51 1.38 -18.27
C ILE A 15 -13.27 0.61 -18.72
N ALA A 16 -12.91 -0.48 -18.05
CA ALA A 16 -11.80 -1.35 -18.47
C ALA A 16 -12.06 -1.96 -19.86
N THR A 17 -13.31 -2.40 -20.13
CA THR A 17 -13.70 -2.91 -21.44
C THR A 17 -13.64 -1.82 -22.50
N MET A 18 -14.10 -0.60 -22.19
CA MET A 18 -13.99 0.54 -23.10
C MET A 18 -12.53 0.86 -23.43
N ALA A 19 -11.63 0.78 -22.45
CA ALA A 19 -10.20 0.99 -22.66
C ALA A 19 -9.59 -0.07 -23.60
N GLU A 20 -10.06 -1.32 -23.56
CA GLU A 20 -9.62 -2.39 -24.48
C GLU A 20 -10.22 -2.23 -25.88
N CYS A 21 -11.45 -1.72 -25.99
CA CYS A 21 -12.13 -1.54 -27.27
C CYS A 21 -11.72 -0.27 -28.02
N TYR A 22 -11.31 0.77 -27.28
CA TYR A 22 -10.98 2.07 -27.87
C TYR A 22 -9.75 1.99 -28.77
N ASP A 23 -9.87 2.48 -30.01
CA ASP A 23 -8.85 2.43 -31.07
C ASP A 23 -8.31 1.00 -31.32
N ASN A 24 -9.18 0.01 -31.27
CA ASN A 24 -8.84 -1.39 -31.45
C ASN A 24 -9.62 -2.00 -32.62
N GLY A 25 -8.98 -2.15 -33.79
CA GLY A 25 -9.58 -2.70 -35.00
C GLY A 25 -10.12 -4.13 -34.81
N LYS A 26 -9.60 -4.88 -33.84
CA LYS A 26 -10.09 -6.26 -33.57
C LYS A 26 -11.54 -6.32 -33.13
N VAL A 27 -12.14 -5.20 -32.73
CA VAL A 27 -13.58 -5.10 -32.41
C VAL A 27 -14.44 -5.47 -33.62
N PHE A 28 -13.93 -5.22 -34.83
CA PHE A 28 -14.64 -5.54 -36.09
C PHE A 28 -14.37 -6.97 -36.59
N GLU A 29 -13.35 -7.63 -36.04
CA GLU A 29 -12.97 -8.99 -36.44
C GLU A 29 -13.54 -10.06 -35.50
N GLY A 30 -13.80 -9.71 -34.25
CA GLY A 30 -14.23 -10.66 -33.24
C GLY A 30 -14.61 -10.04 -31.92
N VAL A 31 -14.78 -10.90 -30.91
CA VAL A 31 -15.15 -10.47 -29.56
C VAL A 31 -13.95 -9.95 -28.81
N VAL A 32 -13.93 -8.66 -28.48
CA VAL A 32 -12.96 -8.03 -27.56
C VAL A 32 -13.54 -8.03 -26.14
N LYS A 33 -12.80 -8.55 -25.19
CA LYS A 33 -13.19 -8.60 -23.78
C LYS A 33 -11.97 -8.50 -22.87
N ILE A 34 -12.19 -8.02 -21.67
CA ILE A 34 -11.16 -8.02 -20.62
C ILE A 34 -10.73 -9.45 -20.27
N ARG A 35 -9.45 -9.61 -19.94
CA ARG A 35 -8.88 -10.92 -19.55
C ARG A 35 -9.47 -11.38 -18.22
N ARG A 36 -9.67 -12.68 -18.04
CA ARG A 36 -10.20 -13.26 -16.78
C ARG A 36 -9.42 -12.84 -15.55
N GLY A 37 -8.08 -12.80 -15.63
CA GLY A 37 -7.23 -12.35 -14.54
C GLY A 37 -7.43 -10.87 -14.17
N LEU A 38 -7.73 -10.00 -15.15
CA LEU A 38 -8.05 -8.61 -14.90
C LEU A 38 -9.41 -8.47 -14.19
N SER A 39 -10.42 -9.23 -14.63
CA SER A 39 -11.73 -9.27 -13.98
C SER A 39 -11.62 -9.72 -12.52
N ALA A 40 -10.85 -10.78 -12.24
CA ALA A 40 -10.62 -11.26 -10.88
C ALA A 40 -9.90 -10.19 -10.02
N ARG A 41 -8.90 -9.50 -10.58
CA ARG A 41 -8.20 -8.41 -9.89
C ARG A 41 -9.15 -7.25 -9.56
N ILE A 42 -9.99 -6.83 -10.49
CA ILE A 42 -10.99 -5.78 -10.26
C ILE A 42 -11.93 -6.19 -9.11
N MET A 43 -12.40 -7.44 -9.09
CA MET A 43 -13.28 -7.95 -8.02
C MET A 43 -12.60 -7.92 -6.65
N LEU A 44 -11.30 -8.21 -6.57
CA LEU A 44 -10.54 -8.24 -5.32
C LEU A 44 -10.19 -6.83 -4.83
N GLN A 45 -9.87 -5.92 -5.75
CA GLN A 45 -9.37 -4.58 -5.42
C GLN A 45 -10.46 -3.53 -5.27
N CYS A 46 -11.67 -3.76 -5.81
CA CYS A 46 -12.77 -2.81 -5.75
C CYS A 46 -13.55 -2.98 -4.43
N GLU A 47 -13.07 -2.36 -3.37
CA GLU A 47 -13.72 -2.43 -2.05
C GLU A 47 -14.53 -1.18 -1.72
N ASP A 48 -14.02 0.01 -2.03
CA ASP A 48 -14.64 1.29 -1.69
C ASP A 48 -14.58 2.32 -2.84
N LYS A 49 -15.09 3.52 -2.57
CA LYS A 49 -15.12 4.62 -3.53
C LYS A 49 -13.73 5.06 -3.97
N PHE A 50 -12.76 5.00 -3.07
CA PHE A 50 -11.38 5.36 -3.36
C PHE A 50 -10.79 4.42 -4.40
N ASP A 51 -10.94 3.11 -4.21
CA ASP A 51 -10.44 2.09 -5.13
C ASP A 51 -11.07 2.26 -6.52
N VAL A 52 -12.40 2.49 -6.56
CA VAL A 52 -13.11 2.76 -7.82
C VAL A 52 -12.54 3.99 -8.50
N ALA A 53 -12.32 5.10 -7.79
CA ALA A 53 -11.78 6.33 -8.35
C ALA A 53 -10.38 6.15 -8.91
N VAL A 54 -9.49 5.42 -8.20
CA VAL A 54 -8.14 5.08 -8.66
C VAL A 54 -8.19 4.28 -9.95
N MET A 55 -9.05 3.25 -10.01
CA MET A 55 -9.20 2.42 -11.21
C MET A 55 -9.77 3.20 -12.38
N PHE A 56 -10.79 4.04 -12.17
CA PHE A 56 -11.34 4.90 -13.21
C PHE A 56 -10.31 5.85 -13.79
N LYS A 57 -9.51 6.48 -12.93
CA LYS A 57 -8.44 7.38 -13.36
C LYS A 57 -7.40 6.66 -14.21
N LYS A 58 -7.00 5.45 -13.80
CA LYS A 58 -6.08 4.61 -14.58
C LYS A 58 -6.61 4.32 -15.97
N TYR A 59 -7.84 3.80 -16.08
CA TYR A 59 -8.42 3.46 -17.39
C TYR A 59 -8.75 4.69 -18.25
N ALA A 60 -9.10 5.82 -17.62
CA ALA A 60 -9.24 7.09 -18.32
C ALA A 60 -7.92 7.55 -18.95
N GLN A 61 -6.80 7.35 -18.26
CA GLN A 61 -5.46 7.62 -18.79
C GLN A 61 -5.10 6.68 -19.93
N ASP A 62 -5.41 5.39 -19.81
CA ASP A 62 -5.19 4.40 -20.87
C ASP A 62 -5.97 4.77 -22.15
N ILE A 63 -7.23 5.20 -22.02
CA ILE A 63 -8.04 5.68 -23.16
C ILE A 63 -7.42 6.96 -23.73
N ARG A 64 -7.02 7.91 -22.89
CA ARG A 64 -6.41 9.16 -23.32
C ARG A 64 -5.16 8.95 -24.16
N GLY A 65 -4.33 7.97 -23.79
CA GLY A 65 -3.12 7.61 -24.54
C GLY A 65 -3.41 7.04 -25.93
N LYS A 66 -4.64 6.54 -26.16
CA LYS A 66 -5.08 5.99 -27.46
C LYS A 66 -5.83 7.00 -28.33
N VAL A 67 -6.16 8.20 -27.82
CA VAL A 67 -6.88 9.22 -28.59
C VAL A 67 -5.98 9.77 -29.68
N ARG A 68 -6.42 9.62 -30.95
CA ARG A 68 -5.73 10.19 -32.11
C ARG A 68 -6.25 11.58 -32.44
N ALA A 69 -5.38 12.47 -32.89
CA ALA A 69 -5.77 13.82 -33.29
C ALA A 69 -6.71 13.85 -34.50
N GLU A 70 -6.64 12.81 -35.31
CA GLU A 70 -7.43 12.64 -36.55
C GLU A 70 -8.89 12.19 -36.28
N ASP A 71 -9.20 11.71 -35.06
CA ASP A 71 -10.54 11.27 -34.69
C ASP A 71 -11.49 12.49 -34.61
N PRO A 72 -12.56 12.54 -35.38
CA PRO A 72 -13.55 13.63 -35.33
C PRO A 72 -14.21 13.75 -33.95
N SER A 73 -14.21 12.67 -33.15
CA SER A 73 -14.74 12.63 -31.78
C SER A 73 -13.72 12.92 -30.70
N ALA A 74 -12.43 13.10 -31.05
CA ALA A 74 -11.34 13.31 -30.08
C ALA A 74 -11.66 14.39 -29.05
N LYS A 75 -12.16 15.56 -29.48
CA LYS A 75 -12.52 16.67 -28.58
C LYS A 75 -13.59 16.28 -27.54
N LYS A 76 -14.60 15.50 -27.96
CA LYS A 76 -15.67 15.03 -27.06
C LYS A 76 -15.13 14.03 -26.06
N THR A 77 -14.30 13.08 -26.52
CA THR A 77 -13.66 12.06 -25.70
C THR A 77 -12.75 12.71 -24.65
N ILE A 78 -11.87 13.63 -25.04
CA ILE A 78 -10.97 14.34 -24.11
C ILE A 78 -11.78 15.13 -23.06
N LYS A 79 -12.87 15.80 -23.47
CA LYS A 79 -13.73 16.52 -22.55
C LYS A 79 -14.40 15.58 -21.54
N ALA A 80 -14.86 14.41 -21.97
CA ALA A 80 -15.46 13.40 -21.08
C ALA A 80 -14.41 12.84 -20.11
N LEU A 81 -13.19 12.52 -20.59
CA LEU A 81 -12.10 12.04 -19.75
C LEU A 81 -11.67 13.08 -18.71
N ALA A 82 -11.63 14.37 -19.08
CA ALA A 82 -11.33 15.45 -18.14
C ALA A 82 -12.40 15.59 -17.04
N ALA A 83 -13.69 15.36 -17.38
CA ALA A 83 -14.76 15.34 -16.39
C ALA A 83 -14.64 14.16 -15.43
N ILE A 84 -14.25 12.98 -15.92
CA ILE A 84 -13.97 11.79 -15.10
C ILE A 84 -12.80 12.08 -14.16
N ASP A 85 -11.67 12.60 -14.67
CA ASP A 85 -10.50 12.96 -13.85
C ASP A 85 -10.89 13.90 -12.72
N LYS A 86 -11.61 14.99 -13.03
CA LYS A 86 -12.07 15.95 -12.02
C LYS A 86 -12.94 15.31 -10.93
N SER A 87 -13.84 14.41 -11.31
CA SER A 87 -14.70 13.71 -10.35
C SER A 87 -13.90 12.74 -9.49
N CYS A 88 -12.94 12.02 -10.09
CA CYS A 88 -12.05 11.12 -9.36
C CYS A 88 -11.16 11.89 -8.39
N ASP A 89 -10.58 13.02 -8.81
CA ASP A 89 -9.73 13.85 -7.95
C ASP A 89 -10.51 14.40 -6.76
N ALA A 90 -11.77 14.79 -6.94
CA ALA A 90 -12.62 15.23 -5.84
C ALA A 90 -12.90 14.09 -4.82
N ILE A 91 -13.12 12.86 -5.30
CA ILE A 91 -13.31 11.68 -4.43
C ILE A 91 -12.01 11.35 -3.70
N LEU A 92 -10.90 11.32 -4.41
CA LEU A 92 -9.59 11.01 -3.82
C LEU A 92 -9.18 12.04 -2.77
N ALA A 93 -9.46 13.32 -2.98
CA ALA A 93 -9.18 14.37 -2.01
C ALA A 93 -10.07 14.26 -0.76
N ALA A 94 -11.34 13.90 -0.93
CA ALA A 94 -12.29 13.76 0.18
C ALA A 94 -12.02 12.52 1.05
N ASP A 95 -11.65 11.40 0.43
CA ASP A 95 -11.48 10.10 1.09
C ASP A 95 -10.02 9.77 1.46
N PHE A 96 -9.06 10.68 1.18
CA PHE A 96 -7.65 10.45 1.48
C PHE A 96 -7.39 10.14 2.96
N ALA A 97 -8.09 10.82 3.87
CA ALA A 97 -8.03 10.54 5.31
C ALA A 97 -8.64 9.17 5.66
N GLY A 98 -9.68 8.74 4.94
CA GLY A 98 -10.29 7.41 5.08
C GLY A 98 -9.39 6.29 4.59
N PHE A 99 -8.67 6.50 3.47
CA PHE A 99 -7.71 5.55 2.92
C PHE A 99 -6.57 5.24 3.90
N HIS A 100 -5.96 6.26 4.49
CA HIS A 100 -4.91 6.07 5.50
C HIS A 100 -5.39 5.25 6.69
N ARG A 101 -6.64 5.48 7.15
CA ARG A 101 -7.21 4.74 8.28
C ARG A 101 -7.46 3.26 7.95
N LYS A 102 -7.82 2.93 6.71
CA LYS A 102 -8.15 1.58 6.26
C LYS A 102 -6.92 0.75 5.88
N HIS A 103 -5.87 1.41 5.39
CA HIS A 103 -4.63 0.76 4.95
C HIS A 103 -3.51 0.84 6.00
N GLU A 104 -3.76 1.48 7.13
CA GLU A 104 -2.89 1.25 8.28
C GLU A 104 -2.98 -0.22 8.66
N PRO A 105 -1.84 -0.92 8.76
CA PRO A 105 -1.86 -2.28 9.25
C PRO A 105 -2.48 -2.23 10.64
N ASP A 106 -3.69 -2.79 10.78
CA ASP A 106 -4.33 -3.02 12.07
C ASP A 106 -3.45 -4.02 12.84
N LEU A 107 -2.34 -3.51 13.35
CA LEU A 107 -1.65 -4.16 14.44
C LEU A 107 -2.60 -4.06 15.63
N ASN A 108 -3.55 -5.03 15.67
CA ASN A 108 -4.46 -5.20 16.79
C ASN A 108 -3.68 -4.99 18.08
N LEU A 109 -4.29 -4.28 19.04
CA LEU A 109 -3.68 -4.04 20.34
C LEU A 109 -2.87 -5.22 20.90
N PRO A 110 -3.34 -6.49 20.80
CA PRO A 110 -2.55 -7.67 21.16
C PRO A 110 -1.29 -7.86 20.32
N GLY A 111 -1.29 -7.54 19.02
CA GLY A 111 -0.10 -7.64 18.17
C GLY A 111 0.94 -6.58 18.50
N ARG A 112 0.53 -5.35 18.83
CA ARG A 112 1.44 -4.28 19.32
C ARG A 112 2.07 -4.66 20.66
N ILE A 113 1.27 -5.18 21.60
CA ILE A 113 1.76 -5.66 22.90
C ILE A 113 2.73 -6.82 22.71
N PHE A 114 2.42 -7.80 21.84
CA PHE A 114 3.29 -8.92 21.54
C PHE A 114 4.65 -8.46 20.98
N LEU A 115 4.67 -7.50 20.07
CA LEU A 115 5.89 -6.98 19.46
C LEU A 115 6.74 -6.23 20.48
N VAL A 116 6.13 -5.44 21.38
CA VAL A 116 6.81 -4.76 22.48
C VAL A 116 7.39 -5.76 23.48
N LEU A 117 6.62 -6.80 23.85
CA LEU A 117 7.10 -7.86 24.74
C LEU A 117 8.27 -8.62 24.11
N LEU A 118 8.24 -8.89 22.81
CA LEU A 118 9.31 -9.55 22.08
C LEU A 118 10.58 -8.70 22.08
N CYS A 119 10.47 -7.39 21.86
CA CYS A 119 11.59 -6.44 21.97
C CYS A 119 12.16 -6.35 23.38
N LEU A 120 11.30 -6.35 24.41
CA LEU A 120 11.74 -6.34 25.81
C LEU A 120 12.45 -7.65 26.21
N VAL A 121 11.93 -8.80 25.78
CA VAL A 121 12.57 -10.10 26.00
C VAL A 121 13.93 -10.15 25.31
N TYR A 122 14.03 -9.65 24.07
CA TYR A 122 15.31 -9.58 23.36
C TYR A 122 16.31 -8.64 24.06
N ALA A 123 15.86 -7.46 24.49
CA ALA A 123 16.70 -6.53 25.23
C ALA A 123 17.18 -7.14 26.56
N PHE A 124 16.29 -7.80 27.30
CA PHE A 124 16.63 -8.47 28.56
C PHE A 124 17.62 -9.62 28.35
N TYR A 125 17.43 -10.41 27.28
CA TYR A 125 18.34 -11.48 26.90
C TYR A 125 19.72 -10.92 26.51
N ALA A 126 19.77 -9.89 25.68
CA ALA A 126 21.01 -9.23 25.31
C ALA A 126 21.75 -8.65 26.54
N PHE A 127 21.05 -7.92 27.42
CA PHE A 127 21.63 -7.37 28.66
C PHE A 127 22.01 -8.45 29.65
N GLY A 128 21.18 -9.48 29.84
CA GLY A 128 21.44 -10.60 30.76
C GLY A 128 22.64 -11.43 30.33
N MET A 129 22.80 -11.69 29.03
CA MET A 129 23.98 -12.41 28.52
C MET A 129 25.27 -11.61 28.70
N TYR A 130 25.22 -10.27 28.62
CA TYR A 130 26.37 -9.42 28.92
C TYR A 130 26.77 -9.50 30.39
N GLY A 131 25.84 -9.36 31.33
CA GLY A 131 26.10 -9.37 32.76
C GLY A 131 26.56 -10.74 33.31
N VAL A 132 25.93 -11.83 32.82
CA VAL A 132 26.29 -13.22 33.21
C VAL A 132 27.67 -13.61 32.69
N ARG A 133 28.00 -13.20 31.45
CA ARG A 133 29.31 -13.49 30.86
C ARG A 133 30.44 -12.81 31.61
N GLU A 134 30.28 -11.56 32.03
CA GLU A 134 31.24 -10.81 32.81
C GLU A 134 31.44 -11.42 34.23
N SER A 135 30.34 -11.89 34.85
CA SER A 135 30.37 -12.55 36.17
C SER A 135 30.98 -13.95 36.16
N ILE A 136 30.85 -14.71 35.07
CA ILE A 136 31.36 -16.11 34.97
C ILE A 136 32.81 -16.12 34.52
N THR A 137 33.22 -15.23 33.63
CA THR A 137 34.55 -15.31 33.01
C THR A 137 35.60 -14.50 33.79
N GLY A 138 35.22 -13.53 34.62
CA GLY A 138 36.15 -12.65 35.35
C GLY A 138 37.17 -11.94 34.45
N LEU A 139 37.09 -12.15 33.15
CA LEU A 139 37.98 -11.57 32.15
C LEU A 139 37.29 -10.36 31.53
N PRO A 140 37.93 -9.19 31.56
CA PRO A 140 37.49 -8.08 30.74
C PRO A 140 37.48 -8.60 29.30
N MET A 141 36.40 -8.31 28.58
CA MET A 141 36.24 -8.70 27.17
C MET A 141 37.56 -8.50 26.41
N PRO A 142 38.04 -9.48 25.67
CA PRO A 142 39.03 -9.18 24.67
C PRO A 142 38.35 -8.19 23.73
N HIS A 143 38.80 -6.92 23.76
CA HIS A 143 38.46 -5.98 22.74
C HIS A 143 38.75 -6.70 21.41
N SER A 144 37.74 -7.23 20.79
CA SER A 144 37.85 -7.63 19.39
C SER A 144 38.39 -6.36 18.75
N GLY A 145 39.57 -6.37 18.19
CA GLY A 145 40.23 -5.16 17.66
C GLY A 145 39.43 -4.47 16.52
N VAL A 146 38.16 -4.67 16.51
CA VAL A 146 37.14 -4.20 15.56
C VAL A 146 36.09 -3.43 16.33
N VAL A 147 36.45 -2.19 16.67
CA VAL A 147 35.59 -1.20 17.37
C VAL A 147 34.17 -1.06 16.76
N TRP A 148 33.99 -1.37 15.49
CA TRP A 148 32.69 -1.33 14.84
C TRP A 148 31.77 -2.49 15.26
N ALA A 149 32.27 -3.66 15.63
CA ALA A 149 31.44 -4.78 16.05
C ALA A 149 30.80 -4.54 17.43
N ASP A 150 31.55 -3.99 18.37
CA ASP A 150 31.05 -3.60 19.71
C ASP A 150 30.05 -2.44 19.63
N ASN A 151 30.24 -1.53 18.67
CA ASN A 151 29.30 -0.42 18.41
C ASN A 151 28.03 -0.88 17.69
N LEU A 152 28.11 -1.90 16.84
CA LEU A 152 26.94 -2.49 16.17
C LEU A 152 26.02 -3.24 17.17
N GLU A 153 26.58 -3.99 18.13
CA GLU A 153 25.79 -4.67 19.15
C GLU A 153 25.12 -3.66 20.11
N LYS A 154 25.82 -2.65 20.56
CA LYS A 154 25.25 -1.55 21.37
C LYS A 154 24.26 -0.70 20.59
N GLY A 155 24.54 -0.43 19.32
CA GLY A 155 23.66 0.31 18.41
C GLY A 155 22.37 -0.44 18.08
N SER A 156 22.41 -1.76 17.94
CA SER A 156 21.21 -2.55 17.65
C SER A 156 20.24 -2.62 18.84
N ALA A 157 20.76 -2.69 20.07
CA ALA A 157 19.94 -2.67 21.29
C ALA A 157 19.27 -1.29 21.52
N THR A 158 20.03 -0.20 21.26
CA THR A 158 19.48 1.17 21.34
C THR A 158 18.48 1.47 20.23
N LEU A 159 18.71 0.96 19.01
CA LEU A 159 17.75 1.07 17.90
C LEU A 159 16.46 0.29 18.19
N ALA A 160 16.55 -0.91 18.74
CA ALA A 160 15.36 -1.69 19.10
C ALA A 160 14.54 -1.01 20.22
N LEU A 161 15.19 -0.41 21.21
CA LEU A 161 14.53 0.36 22.27
C LEU A 161 13.91 1.66 21.72
N SER A 162 14.60 2.39 20.85
CA SER A 162 14.08 3.64 20.28
C SER A 162 12.92 3.39 19.33
N THR A 163 12.95 2.31 18.55
CA THR A 163 11.81 1.92 17.68
C THR A 163 10.62 1.44 18.51
N ALA A 164 10.81 0.70 19.59
CA ALA A 164 9.72 0.30 20.48
C ALA A 164 9.06 1.51 21.17
N VAL A 165 9.86 2.47 21.65
CA VAL A 165 9.37 3.73 22.23
C VAL A 165 8.66 4.59 21.18
N TRP A 166 9.21 4.68 19.96
CA TRP A 166 8.57 5.40 18.87
C TRP A 166 7.21 4.81 18.51
N PHE A 167 7.09 3.47 18.42
CA PHE A 167 5.82 2.78 18.18
C PHE A 167 4.79 2.98 19.31
N LEU A 168 5.25 3.07 20.56
CA LEU A 168 4.35 3.30 21.70
C LEU A 168 3.83 4.74 21.77
N PHE A 169 4.66 5.74 21.45
CA PHE A 169 4.32 7.15 21.63
C PHE A 169 3.78 7.82 20.36
N VAL A 170 4.35 7.55 19.20
CA VAL A 170 3.95 8.23 17.95
C VAL A 170 2.74 7.56 17.28
N GLY A 171 2.54 6.27 17.48
CA GLY A 171 1.33 5.56 17.01
C GLY A 171 0.04 5.92 17.76
N GLN A 172 0.08 6.80 18.77
CA GLN A 172 -1.11 7.30 19.48
C GLN A 172 -1.50 8.74 19.09
N LEU A 173 -0.71 9.44 18.29
CA LEU A 173 -0.89 10.85 17.94
C LEU A 173 -1.39 11.07 16.49
N GLY A 174 -1.74 10.05 15.78
CA GLY A 174 -2.40 10.02 14.48
C GLY A 174 -3.74 9.30 14.62
#